data_fa0ead3cc029d6018e30f77504d7dc9a
#
_entry.id   fa0ead3cc029d6018e30f77504d7dc9a
#
_cell.length_a   1.000
_cell.length_b   1.000
_cell.length_c   1.000
_cell.angle_alpha   90.00
_cell.angle_beta   90.00
_cell.angle_gamma   90.00
#
_symmetry.space_group_name_H-M   'P 1'
#
loop_
_entity.id
_entity.type
_entity.pdbx_description
1 polymer ?
#
loop_
_entity_poly.entity_id
_entity_poly.type
_entity_poly.pdbx_seq_one_letter_code
_entity_poly.pdbx_strand_id
1 'polypeptide(L)'
;KHSKELIGRQINIKGLYINIFTGYARITDFQLLEANDLDTFVSFDTLSVDMSLHRLLANEVRINHISLTNPSVKVLKQGSEFNFDDLLALGSTDTLSADSPAAQPVASSTLQSPASDSLSPASPATTSANPLAIALYNISIQVGHILYKDLERNSVWQMENFGLQIPGVYFSGQNTDVGIALNFNDGGHLQTAIQYNMEAGNYLLDIDLTNFSIAPIQPYLTDFTRISTIGGILNTHLNIEGNAEHVTELVVRGNLGINHLSLADASHKEVLATDSIYIDMETINPGKAIFHFNTIAVNGIKTGFELRKDGNTMSDLFPETPEDTVRGAAEQTPAAGPQTTATAPDFKVSTFRIN
;
A
#
# COMPACT_ATOMS: atom_id res chain seq x y z
N LYS A 1 25.96 -3.52 -21.93
CA LYS A 1 26.13 -4.92 -22.39
C LYS A 1 26.19 -5.94 -21.23
N HIS A 2 26.52 -5.52 -20.01
CA HIS A 2 26.65 -6.42 -18.86
C HIS A 2 25.41 -6.46 -17.95
N SER A 3 24.35 -5.72 -18.25
CA SER A 3 23.13 -5.70 -17.40
C SER A 3 22.47 -7.07 -17.32
N LYS A 4 22.51 -7.85 -18.40
CA LYS A 4 21.92 -9.18 -18.45
C LYS A 4 22.63 -10.19 -17.55
N GLU A 5 23.96 -10.03 -17.38
CA GLU A 5 24.75 -10.86 -16.46
C GLU A 5 24.47 -10.52 -14.99
N LEU A 6 24.13 -9.26 -14.69
CA LEU A 6 23.91 -8.77 -13.35
C LEU A 6 22.46 -8.95 -12.85
N ILE A 7 21.47 -8.68 -13.71
CA ILE A 7 20.05 -8.65 -13.34
C ILE A 7 19.16 -9.55 -14.21
N GLY A 8 19.76 -10.40 -15.06
CA GLY A 8 19.01 -11.29 -15.96
C GLY A 8 18.30 -10.60 -17.12
N ARG A 9 18.28 -9.25 -17.19
CA ARG A 9 17.53 -8.47 -18.17
C ARG A 9 18.39 -7.43 -18.88
N GLN A 10 17.99 -7.10 -20.10
CA GLN A 10 18.68 -6.09 -20.90
C GLN A 10 18.23 -4.68 -20.51
N ILE A 11 19.21 -3.80 -20.27
CA ILE A 11 19.02 -2.37 -20.10
C ILE A 11 19.57 -1.64 -21.31
N ASN A 12 18.79 -0.70 -21.85
CA ASN A 12 19.19 0.25 -22.87
C ASN A 12 19.14 1.66 -22.27
N ILE A 13 20.20 2.44 -22.49
CA ILE A 13 20.32 3.84 -22.06
C ILE A 13 20.93 4.62 -23.22
N LYS A 14 20.32 5.75 -23.60
CA LYS A 14 20.84 6.58 -24.67
C LYS A 14 21.81 7.64 -24.17
N GLY A 15 21.56 8.24 -23.03
CA GLY A 15 22.40 9.26 -22.44
C GLY A 15 22.59 9.14 -20.94
N LEU A 16 23.84 9.37 -20.50
CA LEU A 16 24.19 9.48 -19.08
C LEU A 16 25.05 10.74 -18.91
N TYR A 17 24.62 11.63 -18.02
CA TYR A 17 25.36 12.81 -17.63
C TYR A 17 25.56 12.82 -16.11
N ILE A 18 26.80 13.01 -15.66
CA ILE A 18 27.14 13.11 -14.24
C ILE A 18 28.06 14.30 -14.03
N ASN A 19 27.72 15.20 -13.11
CA ASN A 19 28.55 16.29 -12.66
C ASN A 19 28.87 16.11 -11.17
N ILE A 20 30.07 15.63 -10.89
CA ILE A 20 30.55 15.36 -9.54
C ILE A 20 30.79 16.63 -8.70
N PHE A 21 30.87 17.80 -9.30
CA PHE A 21 31.07 19.05 -8.57
C PHE A 21 29.79 19.67 -8.07
N THR A 22 28.70 19.49 -8.83
CA THR A 22 27.36 19.98 -8.44
C THR A 22 26.51 18.92 -7.79
N GLY A 23 26.88 17.64 -7.86
CA GLY A 23 26.06 16.52 -7.38
C GLY A 23 24.89 16.18 -8.29
N TYR A 24 24.91 16.66 -9.56
CA TYR A 24 23.82 16.43 -10.50
C TYR A 24 24.10 15.22 -11.40
N ALA A 25 23.13 14.33 -11.52
CA ALA A 25 23.12 13.20 -12.44
C ALA A 25 21.83 13.18 -13.28
N ARG A 26 21.94 12.76 -14.54
CA ARG A 26 20.80 12.61 -15.45
C ARG A 26 20.98 11.40 -16.36
N ILE A 27 19.93 10.57 -16.46
CA ILE A 27 19.82 9.47 -17.41
C ILE A 27 18.71 9.83 -18.40
N THR A 28 18.92 9.58 -19.69
CA THR A 28 17.91 9.82 -20.73
C THR A 28 17.65 8.58 -21.56
N ASP A 29 16.39 8.42 -21.97
CA ASP A 29 15.91 7.32 -22.81
C ASP A 29 16.31 5.95 -22.26
N PHE A 30 15.82 5.66 -21.05
CA PHE A 30 16.03 4.38 -20.37
C PHE A 30 14.95 3.37 -20.77
N GLN A 31 15.37 2.13 -20.98
CA GLN A 31 14.50 0.99 -21.19
C GLN A 31 15.06 -0.24 -20.46
N LEU A 32 14.24 -0.89 -19.66
CA LEU A 32 14.46 -2.21 -19.10
C LEU A 32 13.50 -3.18 -19.80
N LEU A 33 14.06 -4.17 -20.47
CA LEU A 33 13.27 -5.16 -21.20
C LEU A 33 12.73 -6.23 -20.26
N GLU A 34 11.68 -6.91 -20.71
CA GLU A 34 11.18 -8.14 -20.10
C GLU A 34 12.23 -9.26 -20.19
N ALA A 35 12.02 -10.35 -19.46
CA ALA A 35 12.89 -11.52 -19.53
C ALA A 35 12.97 -12.14 -20.94
N ASN A 36 12.00 -11.85 -21.81
CA ASN A 36 11.97 -12.29 -23.22
C ASN A 36 12.86 -11.45 -24.15
N ASP A 37 13.50 -10.36 -23.67
CA ASP A 37 14.32 -9.40 -24.42
C ASP A 37 13.60 -8.69 -25.61
N LEU A 38 12.30 -8.78 -25.70
CA LEU A 38 11.50 -8.23 -26.81
C LEU A 38 10.62 -7.07 -26.35
N ASP A 39 9.90 -7.28 -25.27
CA ASP A 39 8.97 -6.31 -24.71
C ASP A 39 9.66 -5.40 -23.69
N THR A 40 9.15 -4.19 -23.55
CA THR A 40 9.61 -3.26 -22.52
C THR A 40 8.80 -3.48 -21.23
N PHE A 41 9.50 -3.71 -20.13
CA PHE A 41 8.92 -3.77 -18.78
C PHE A 41 8.80 -2.38 -18.17
N VAL A 42 9.91 -1.63 -18.13
CA VAL A 42 9.99 -0.26 -17.63
C VAL A 42 10.73 0.63 -18.60
N SER A 43 10.23 1.82 -18.84
CA SER A 43 10.93 2.87 -19.59
C SER A 43 10.68 4.24 -18.97
N PHE A 44 11.56 5.18 -19.28
CA PHE A 44 11.36 6.60 -18.98
C PHE A 44 12.21 7.48 -19.92
N ASP A 45 11.74 8.72 -20.13
CA ASP A 45 12.47 9.69 -20.96
C ASP A 45 13.65 10.28 -20.20
N THR A 46 13.44 10.71 -18.97
CA THR A 46 14.49 11.36 -18.17
C THR A 46 14.33 11.03 -16.67
N LEU A 47 15.43 10.60 -16.08
CA LEU A 47 15.63 10.59 -14.63
C LEU A 47 16.71 11.60 -14.29
N SER A 48 16.44 12.56 -13.43
CA SER A 48 17.40 13.50 -12.88
C SER A 48 17.46 13.44 -11.38
N VAL A 49 18.67 13.55 -10.82
CA VAL A 49 18.95 13.54 -9.40
C VAL A 49 19.89 14.69 -9.07
N ASP A 50 19.56 15.46 -8.04
CA ASP A 50 20.39 16.53 -7.49
C ASP A 50 20.71 16.21 -6.03
N MET A 51 22.00 16.13 -5.69
CA MET A 51 22.51 15.78 -4.38
C MET A 51 23.36 16.90 -3.79
N SER A 52 23.16 17.21 -2.52
CA SER A 52 24.00 18.17 -1.77
C SER A 52 25.30 17.52 -1.30
N LEU A 53 26.34 17.52 -2.12
CA LEU A 53 27.62 16.86 -1.83
C LEU A 53 28.28 17.37 -0.54
N HIS A 54 28.15 18.67 -0.20
CA HIS A 54 28.72 19.24 1.03
C HIS A 54 28.15 18.64 2.31
N ARG A 55 26.92 18.06 2.24
CA ARG A 55 26.28 17.39 3.37
C ARG A 55 26.91 16.05 3.72
N LEU A 56 27.59 15.42 2.77
CA LEU A 56 28.36 14.19 3.02
C LEU A 56 29.46 14.42 4.08
N LEU A 57 30.01 15.63 4.16
CA LEU A 57 30.98 15.99 5.20
C LEU A 57 30.35 16.06 6.59
N ALA A 58 29.04 16.22 6.67
CA ALA A 58 28.26 16.22 7.91
C ALA A 58 27.61 14.86 8.20
N ASN A 59 28.06 13.78 7.51
CA ASN A 59 27.49 12.43 7.60
C ASN A 59 26.00 12.38 7.25
N GLU A 60 25.56 13.25 6.30
CA GLU A 60 24.20 13.30 5.77
C GLU A 60 24.21 13.10 4.26
N VAL A 61 23.47 12.09 3.77
CA VAL A 61 23.14 11.94 2.34
C VAL A 61 21.87 12.72 2.07
N ARG A 62 22.01 13.89 1.45
CA ARG A 62 20.85 14.73 1.10
C ARG A 62 20.66 14.79 -0.41
N ILE A 63 19.52 14.29 -0.86
CA ILE A 63 19.04 14.43 -2.22
C ILE A 63 17.98 15.55 -2.24
N ASN A 64 18.28 16.63 -2.98
CA ASN A 64 17.42 17.81 -3.04
C ASN A 64 16.27 17.67 -4.02
N HIS A 65 16.49 16.87 -5.08
CA HIS A 65 15.48 16.69 -6.11
C HIS A 65 15.69 15.38 -6.85
N ILE A 66 14.62 14.64 -7.05
CA ILE A 66 14.53 13.50 -7.95
C ILE A 66 13.36 13.76 -8.89
N SER A 67 13.59 13.80 -10.19
CA SER A 67 12.53 13.95 -11.18
C SER A 67 12.59 12.82 -12.19
N LEU A 68 11.45 12.16 -12.39
CA LEU A 68 11.25 11.11 -13.36
C LEU A 68 10.16 11.54 -14.34
N THR A 69 10.50 11.68 -15.62
CA THR A 69 9.60 12.15 -16.66
C THR A 69 9.22 11.01 -17.58
N ASN A 70 7.94 10.93 -17.89
CA ASN A 70 7.33 9.94 -18.78
C ASN A 70 7.70 8.47 -18.45
N PRO A 71 7.65 8.06 -17.16
CA PRO A 71 7.83 6.67 -16.84
C PRO A 71 6.64 5.84 -17.34
N SER A 72 6.96 4.69 -17.92
CA SER A 72 5.99 3.68 -18.33
C SER A 72 6.35 2.34 -17.71
N VAL A 73 5.38 1.72 -17.05
CA VAL A 73 5.55 0.41 -16.39
C VAL A 73 4.44 -0.53 -16.85
N LYS A 74 4.82 -1.73 -17.27
CA LYS A 74 3.90 -2.79 -17.67
C LYS A 74 3.94 -3.93 -16.64
N VAL A 75 2.90 -4.04 -15.83
CA VAL A 75 2.75 -5.10 -14.84
C VAL A 75 1.82 -6.19 -15.38
N LEU A 76 2.32 -7.41 -15.48
CA LEU A 76 1.53 -8.59 -15.86
C LEU A 76 1.44 -9.51 -14.64
N LYS A 77 0.22 -9.95 -14.33
CA LYS A 77 -0.04 -10.93 -13.27
C LYS A 77 -0.66 -12.19 -13.88
N GLN A 78 -0.15 -13.35 -13.49
CA GLN A 78 -0.69 -14.66 -13.86
C GLN A 78 -0.75 -15.56 -12.63
N GLY A 79 -1.94 -15.81 -12.11
CA GLY A 79 -2.12 -16.46 -10.80
C GLY A 79 -1.54 -15.61 -9.67
N SER A 80 -0.54 -16.14 -8.96
CA SER A 80 0.23 -15.43 -7.92
C SER A 80 1.52 -14.79 -8.43
N GLU A 81 1.91 -15.03 -9.69
CA GLU A 81 3.18 -14.60 -10.25
C GLU A 81 3.06 -13.27 -11.00
N PHE A 82 4.10 -12.45 -10.88
CA PHE A 82 4.25 -11.19 -11.60
C PHE A 82 5.41 -11.26 -12.59
N ASN A 83 5.31 -10.49 -13.66
CA ASN A 83 6.38 -10.40 -14.65
C ASN A 83 7.70 -9.79 -14.13
N PHE A 84 7.78 -9.41 -12.88
CA PHE A 84 8.98 -8.85 -12.22
C PHE A 84 9.48 -9.67 -11.03
N ASP A 85 8.94 -10.86 -10.77
CA ASP A 85 9.33 -11.70 -9.62
C ASP A 85 10.79 -12.14 -9.68
N ASP A 86 11.34 -12.31 -10.89
CA ASP A 86 12.76 -12.56 -11.12
C ASP A 86 13.65 -11.42 -10.59
N LEU A 87 13.20 -10.15 -10.70
CA LEU A 87 13.93 -9.00 -10.18
C LEU A 87 13.86 -8.93 -8.65
N LEU A 88 12.73 -9.31 -8.05
CA LEU A 88 12.59 -9.38 -6.59
C LEU A 88 13.47 -10.49 -5.99
N ALA A 89 13.58 -11.61 -6.69
CA ALA A 89 14.44 -12.73 -6.28
C ALA A 89 15.92 -12.35 -6.20
N LEU A 90 16.39 -11.42 -7.03
CA LEU A 90 17.77 -10.90 -6.97
C LEU A 90 18.07 -10.14 -5.66
N GLY A 91 17.10 -9.41 -5.12
CA GLY A 91 17.24 -8.70 -3.85
C GLY A 91 17.19 -9.59 -2.61
N SER A 92 16.70 -10.82 -2.75
CA SER A 92 16.53 -11.77 -1.64
C SER A 92 17.76 -12.65 -1.39
N THR A 93 18.70 -12.70 -2.31
CA THR A 93 19.87 -13.59 -2.25
C THR A 93 21.07 -13.03 -1.48
N ASP A 94 21.04 -11.77 -1.04
CA ASP A 94 22.18 -11.11 -0.37
C ASP A 94 22.11 -11.07 1.17
N THR A 95 21.25 -11.86 1.81
CA THR A 95 21.32 -12.04 3.27
C THR A 95 21.79 -13.45 3.61
N LEU A 96 23.12 -13.54 3.88
CA LEU A 96 23.75 -14.58 4.69
C LEU A 96 23.95 -15.97 4.05
N SER A 97 24.91 -16.06 3.15
CA SER A 97 25.79 -17.23 3.11
C SER A 97 27.12 -16.88 3.76
N ALA A 98 27.12 -16.73 5.08
CA ALA A 98 28.34 -16.90 5.85
C ALA A 98 28.52 -18.42 6.05
N ASP A 99 29.34 -19.01 5.19
CA ASP A 99 29.92 -20.31 5.37
C ASP A 99 30.63 -20.31 6.74
N SER A 100 30.05 -20.99 7.72
CA SER A 100 30.74 -21.35 8.97
C SER A 100 30.84 -22.89 9.04
N PRO A 101 32.04 -23.46 9.05
CA PRO A 101 32.18 -24.91 9.10
C PRO A 101 31.69 -25.46 10.44
N ALA A 102 30.92 -26.53 10.34
CA ALA A 102 30.37 -27.30 11.42
C ALA A 102 31.42 -27.63 12.50
N ALA A 103 31.24 -27.10 13.70
CA ALA A 103 31.93 -27.58 14.90
C ALA A 103 31.07 -28.66 15.56
N GLN A 104 31.63 -29.84 15.65
CA GLN A 104 31.09 -31.00 16.37
C GLN A 104 31.02 -30.75 17.89
N PRO A 105 30.09 -31.39 18.62
CA PRO A 105 29.98 -31.24 20.05
C PRO A 105 31.04 -32.09 20.77
N VAL A 106 31.87 -31.46 21.56
CA VAL A 106 32.71 -32.15 22.56
C VAL A 106 32.25 -31.88 23.98
N ALA A 107 32.18 -32.96 24.71
CA ALA A 107 31.59 -33.14 26.03
C ALA A 107 32.22 -32.30 27.15
N SER A 108 31.40 -32.10 28.18
CA SER A 108 31.68 -31.54 29.50
C SER A 108 32.91 -32.09 30.18
N SER A 109 33.69 -31.22 30.81
CA SER A 109 34.35 -31.55 32.09
C SER A 109 34.55 -30.29 32.94
N THR A 110 33.96 -30.35 34.12
CA THR A 110 34.15 -29.53 35.31
C THR A 110 35.62 -29.41 35.70
N LEU A 111 36.07 -28.27 36.23
CA LEU A 111 36.78 -28.09 37.49
C LEU A 111 37.24 -26.61 37.74
N GLN A 112 36.70 -26.09 38.81
CA GLN A 112 37.27 -25.21 39.86
C GLN A 112 38.15 -23.99 39.54
N SER A 113 37.71 -22.85 40.11
CA SER A 113 38.46 -21.64 40.45
C SER A 113 39.73 -21.90 41.30
N PRO A 114 40.72 -20.97 41.28
CA PRO A 114 40.67 -19.92 42.30
C PRO A 114 41.00 -18.50 41.79
N ALA A 115 40.65 -17.54 42.63
CA ALA A 115 40.83 -16.12 42.54
C ALA A 115 42.30 -15.66 42.45
N SER A 116 42.54 -14.56 41.70
CA SER A 116 43.47 -13.49 42.09
C SER A 116 43.43 -12.32 41.12
N ASP A 117 43.10 -11.22 41.67
CA ASP A 117 43.54 -9.84 41.48
C ASP A 117 44.09 -9.34 40.13
N SER A 118 43.47 -8.21 39.78
CA SER A 118 44.10 -6.97 39.32
C SER A 118 44.20 -6.69 37.82
N LEU A 119 43.79 -5.44 37.58
CA LEU A 119 44.04 -4.57 36.43
C LEU A 119 43.08 -4.70 35.25
N SER A 120 42.00 -3.93 35.37
CA SER A 120 41.20 -3.41 34.22
C SER A 120 42.10 -2.66 33.23
N PRO A 121 42.21 -3.13 31.97
CA PRO A 121 42.49 -2.18 30.88
C PRO A 121 41.19 -1.50 30.50
N ALA A 122 41.24 -0.17 30.43
CA ALA A 122 40.17 0.68 29.95
C ALA A 122 39.62 0.10 28.63
N SER A 123 38.33 -0.23 28.62
CA SER A 123 37.60 -0.45 27.37
C SER A 123 37.81 0.76 26.46
N PRO A 124 38.20 0.55 25.18
CA PRO A 124 38.16 1.64 24.24
C PRO A 124 36.70 2.10 24.17
N ALA A 125 36.50 3.42 24.41
CA ALA A 125 35.23 4.07 24.16
C ALA A 125 34.77 3.67 22.76
N THR A 126 33.69 2.90 22.67
CA THR A 126 32.95 2.71 21.45
C THR A 126 32.47 4.09 21.04
N THR A 127 33.19 4.71 20.13
CA THR A 127 32.73 5.88 19.40
C THR A 127 31.44 5.43 18.73
N SER A 128 30.31 5.88 19.26
CA SER A 128 29.01 5.75 18.61
C SER A 128 29.16 6.47 17.28
N ALA A 129 29.37 5.71 16.21
CA ALA A 129 29.31 6.25 14.87
C ALA A 129 27.92 6.87 14.73
N ASN A 130 27.83 8.19 14.56
CA ASN A 130 26.57 8.84 14.26
C ASN A 130 25.95 8.13 13.07
N PRO A 131 24.71 7.61 13.19
CA PRO A 131 24.06 6.93 12.07
C PRO A 131 24.00 7.88 10.88
N LEU A 132 24.24 7.34 9.69
CA LEU A 132 24.15 8.10 8.43
C LEU A 132 22.71 8.62 8.29
N ALA A 133 22.52 9.94 8.32
CA ALA A 133 21.22 10.54 8.07
C ALA A 133 20.94 10.56 6.56
N ILE A 134 19.74 10.15 6.16
CA ILE A 134 19.30 10.18 4.77
C ILE A 134 18.09 11.11 4.67
N ALA A 135 18.15 12.09 3.78
CA ALA A 135 17.07 13.03 3.52
C ALA A 135 16.82 13.12 2.01
N LEU A 136 15.59 12.83 1.61
CA LEU A 136 15.14 12.91 0.21
C LEU A 136 14.10 14.03 0.11
N TYR A 137 14.26 14.92 -0.85
CA TYR A 137 13.34 16.03 -1.08
C TYR A 137 12.87 16.08 -2.52
N ASN A 138 11.67 16.62 -2.71
CA ASN A 138 11.11 16.96 -4.01
C ASN A 138 11.21 15.80 -5.02
N ILE A 139 10.73 14.62 -4.63
CA ILE A 139 10.61 13.49 -5.55
C ILE A 139 9.36 13.71 -6.40
N SER A 140 9.52 13.73 -7.71
CA SER A 140 8.41 13.95 -8.64
C SER A 140 8.42 12.94 -9.78
N ILE A 141 7.21 12.46 -10.13
CA ILE A 141 6.93 11.72 -11.36
C ILE A 141 5.96 12.58 -12.18
N GLN A 142 6.26 12.76 -13.44
CA GLN A 142 5.47 13.55 -14.37
C GLN A 142 5.13 12.73 -15.61
N VAL A 143 3.86 12.79 -16.02
CA VAL A 143 3.34 12.10 -17.21
C VAL A 143 3.56 10.59 -17.12
N GLY A 144 3.27 10.01 -15.97
CA GLY A 144 3.47 8.57 -15.73
C GLY A 144 2.39 7.72 -16.41
N HIS A 145 2.80 6.51 -16.83
CA HIS A 145 1.93 5.50 -17.44
C HIS A 145 2.10 4.17 -16.72
N ILE A 146 0.99 3.58 -16.31
CA ILE A 146 0.98 2.24 -15.71
C ILE A 146 -0.03 1.40 -16.47
N LEU A 147 0.40 0.24 -16.97
CA LEU A 147 -0.45 -0.78 -17.54
C LEU A 147 -0.38 -2.01 -16.64
N TYR A 148 -1.48 -2.34 -15.99
CA TYR A 148 -1.64 -3.57 -15.23
C TYR A 148 -2.58 -4.51 -15.97
N LYS A 149 -2.16 -5.77 -16.16
CA LYS A 149 -2.98 -6.83 -16.74
C LYS A 149 -3.00 -8.03 -15.82
N ASP A 150 -4.18 -8.45 -15.39
CA ASP A 150 -4.42 -9.73 -14.77
C ASP A 150 -4.87 -10.71 -15.87
N LEU A 151 -3.97 -11.63 -16.24
CA LEU A 151 -4.20 -12.55 -17.36
C LEU A 151 -5.22 -13.64 -16.99
N GLU A 152 -5.35 -13.97 -15.72
CA GLU A 152 -6.30 -14.98 -15.23
C GLU A 152 -7.72 -14.41 -15.23
N ARG A 153 -7.89 -13.16 -14.76
CA ARG A 153 -9.18 -12.47 -14.72
C ARG A 153 -9.54 -11.75 -16.02
N ASN A 154 -8.63 -11.77 -17.00
CA ASN A 154 -8.75 -10.99 -18.23
C ASN A 154 -9.06 -9.49 -17.94
N SER A 155 -8.50 -8.98 -16.87
CA SER A 155 -8.69 -7.60 -16.41
C SER A 155 -7.52 -6.75 -16.86
N VAL A 156 -7.82 -5.56 -17.38
CA VAL A 156 -6.83 -4.56 -17.78
C VAL A 156 -7.15 -3.25 -17.07
N TRP A 157 -6.18 -2.75 -16.33
CA TRP A 157 -6.25 -1.43 -15.72
C TRP A 157 -5.11 -0.58 -16.25
N GLN A 158 -5.43 0.63 -16.67
CA GLN A 158 -4.48 1.55 -17.26
C GLN A 158 -4.60 2.91 -16.62
N MET A 159 -3.48 3.47 -16.18
CA MET A 159 -3.37 4.83 -15.69
C MET A 159 -2.40 5.58 -16.60
N GLU A 160 -2.86 6.68 -17.19
CA GLU A 160 -2.08 7.50 -18.11
C GLU A 160 -1.96 8.92 -17.57
N ASN A 161 -0.82 9.56 -17.84
CA ASN A 161 -0.56 10.95 -17.47
C ASN A 161 -0.68 11.23 -15.97
N PHE A 162 -0.42 10.25 -15.11
CA PHE A 162 -0.44 10.50 -13.68
C PHE A 162 0.77 11.31 -13.22
N GLY A 163 0.54 12.16 -12.21
CA GLY A 163 1.61 12.88 -11.52
C GLY A 163 1.70 12.40 -10.07
N LEU A 164 2.93 12.17 -9.58
CA LEU A 164 3.22 11.85 -8.20
C LEU A 164 4.19 12.88 -7.65
N GLN A 165 3.91 13.43 -6.48
CA GLN A 165 4.83 14.30 -5.76
C GLN A 165 5.00 13.81 -4.32
N ILE A 166 6.26 13.67 -3.91
CA ILE A 166 6.64 13.39 -2.53
C ILE A 166 7.52 14.56 -2.08
N PRO A 167 6.99 15.54 -1.32
CA PRO A 167 7.72 16.75 -0.92
C PRO A 167 8.98 16.46 -0.11
N GLY A 168 8.96 15.43 0.72
CA GLY A 168 10.13 15.01 1.47
C GLY A 168 9.93 13.68 2.19
N VAL A 169 11.02 12.98 2.38
CA VAL A 169 11.13 11.78 3.21
C VAL A 169 12.36 11.94 4.09
N TYR A 170 12.16 11.94 5.39
CA TYR A 170 13.21 12.08 6.38
C TYR A 170 13.43 10.78 7.12
N PHE A 171 14.65 10.29 7.10
CA PHE A 171 15.08 9.18 7.93
C PHE A 171 16.01 9.73 9.02
N SER A 172 15.44 10.31 10.06
CA SER A 172 16.18 10.81 11.23
C SER A 172 15.77 10.04 12.47
N GLY A 173 16.37 8.88 12.63
CA GLY A 173 16.37 8.10 13.88
C GLY A 173 15.03 7.70 14.49
N GLN A 174 14.05 8.59 14.61
CA GLN A 174 12.80 8.29 15.32
C GLN A 174 11.51 8.56 14.55
N ASN A 175 11.50 9.58 13.67
CA ASN A 175 10.27 9.95 12.94
C ASN A 175 10.51 10.01 11.43
N THR A 176 9.52 9.61 10.67
CA THR A 176 9.47 9.72 9.22
C THR A 176 8.19 10.41 8.80
N ASP A 177 8.31 11.51 8.05
CA ASP A 177 7.20 12.25 7.47
C ASP A 177 7.22 12.06 5.95
N VAL A 178 6.12 11.62 5.36
CA VAL A 178 5.98 11.39 3.92
C VAL A 178 4.69 12.05 3.44
N GLY A 179 4.79 12.94 2.45
CA GLY A 179 3.63 13.45 1.72
C GLY A 179 3.58 12.82 0.32
N ILE A 180 2.39 12.40 -0.12
CA ILE A 180 2.16 11.84 -1.45
C ILE A 180 1.01 12.60 -2.10
N ALA A 181 1.18 13.05 -3.34
CA ALA A 181 0.10 13.59 -4.16
C ALA A 181 0.06 12.83 -5.49
N LEU A 182 -1.13 12.33 -5.87
CA LEU A 182 -1.35 11.52 -7.06
C LEU A 182 -2.57 12.05 -7.81
N ASN A 183 -2.43 12.26 -9.11
CA ASN A 183 -3.54 12.61 -10.00
C ASN A 183 -3.93 11.40 -10.86
N PHE A 184 -5.22 11.12 -10.94
CA PHE A 184 -5.79 10.08 -11.79
C PHE A 184 -6.30 10.66 -13.10
N ASN A 185 -6.38 9.86 -14.16
CA ASN A 185 -6.76 10.31 -15.48
C ASN A 185 -8.17 10.90 -15.59
N ASP A 186 -9.09 10.36 -14.81
CA ASP A 186 -10.51 10.75 -14.77
C ASP A 186 -10.80 11.96 -13.89
N GLY A 187 -9.76 12.70 -13.49
CA GLY A 187 -9.85 13.91 -12.69
C GLY A 187 -9.79 13.67 -11.18
N GLY A 188 -9.61 12.42 -10.76
CA GLY A 188 -9.40 12.10 -9.35
C GLY A 188 -8.06 12.62 -8.83
N HIS A 189 -8.04 13.04 -7.57
CA HIS A 189 -6.85 13.52 -6.90
C HIS A 189 -6.74 12.90 -5.50
N LEU A 190 -5.60 12.29 -5.20
CA LEU A 190 -5.24 11.76 -3.89
C LEU A 190 -4.12 12.60 -3.30
N GLN A 191 -4.28 13.04 -2.08
CA GLN A 191 -3.23 13.61 -1.26
C GLN A 191 -3.16 12.86 0.06
N THR A 192 -1.97 12.48 0.50
CA THR A 192 -1.76 11.85 1.79
C THR A 192 -0.60 12.48 2.54
N ALA A 193 -0.70 12.52 3.87
CA ALA A 193 0.41 12.83 4.76
C ALA A 193 0.55 11.67 5.76
N ILE A 194 1.75 11.14 5.88
CA ILE A 194 2.06 10.01 6.77
C ILE A 194 3.11 10.47 7.76
N GLN A 195 2.83 10.34 9.05
CA GLN A 195 3.79 10.49 10.13
C GLN A 195 3.98 9.13 10.78
N TYR A 196 5.21 8.68 10.89
CA TYR A 196 5.53 7.38 11.48
C TYR A 196 6.66 7.53 12.50
N ASN A 197 6.43 7.06 13.73
CA ASN A 197 7.44 6.95 14.75
C ASN A 197 8.05 5.55 14.75
N MET A 198 9.32 5.44 14.34
CA MET A 198 9.99 4.14 14.15
C MET A 198 10.28 3.42 15.48
N GLU A 199 10.41 4.15 16.60
CA GLU A 199 10.70 3.57 17.91
C GLU A 199 9.43 3.02 18.58
N ALA A 200 8.34 3.80 18.52
CA ALA A 200 7.07 3.43 19.15
C ALA A 200 6.13 2.66 18.24
N GLY A 201 6.42 2.58 16.93
CA GLY A 201 5.57 1.96 15.92
C GLY A 201 4.27 2.73 15.64
N ASN A 202 4.07 3.92 16.22
CA ASN A 202 2.85 4.71 16.03
C ASN A 202 2.85 5.42 14.68
N TYR A 203 1.69 5.48 14.04
CA TYR A 203 1.49 6.23 12.81
C TYR A 203 0.24 7.10 12.85
N LEU A 204 0.32 8.20 12.12
CA LEU A 204 -0.80 9.06 11.76
C LEU A 204 -0.83 9.15 10.24
N LEU A 205 -1.95 8.84 9.64
CA LEU A 205 -2.17 8.89 8.20
C LEU A 205 -3.37 9.82 7.94
N ASP A 206 -3.13 10.85 7.17
CA ASP A 206 -4.13 11.79 6.69
C ASP A 206 -4.35 11.55 5.19
N ILE A 207 -5.60 11.33 4.75
CA ILE A 207 -5.96 10.98 3.38
C ILE A 207 -7.04 11.92 2.89
N ASP A 208 -6.75 12.65 1.82
CA ASP A 208 -7.70 13.40 1.02
C ASP A 208 -7.81 12.76 -0.37
N LEU A 209 -8.98 12.24 -0.71
CA LEU A 209 -9.29 11.72 -2.04
C LEU A 209 -10.50 12.46 -2.58
N THR A 210 -10.35 13.08 -3.74
CA THR A 210 -11.39 13.85 -4.39
C THR A 210 -11.63 13.39 -5.82
N ASN A 211 -12.88 13.39 -6.25
CA ASN A 211 -13.33 13.06 -7.61
C ASN A 211 -12.85 11.71 -8.14
N PHE A 212 -12.68 10.72 -7.27
CA PHE A 212 -12.20 9.39 -7.68
C PHE A 212 -13.37 8.55 -8.24
N SER A 213 -13.26 8.11 -9.50
CA SER A 213 -14.19 7.16 -10.09
C SER A 213 -14.04 5.78 -9.47
N ILE A 214 -15.14 5.18 -8.99
CA ILE A 214 -15.10 3.82 -8.43
C ILE A 214 -15.27 2.73 -9.51
N ALA A 215 -15.57 3.11 -10.76
CA ALA A 215 -15.75 2.14 -11.84
C ALA A 215 -14.55 1.18 -12.05
N PRO A 216 -13.27 1.59 -11.89
CA PRO A 216 -12.13 0.70 -12.03
C PRO A 216 -12.07 -0.46 -11.02
N ILE A 217 -12.83 -0.43 -9.92
CA ILE A 217 -12.87 -1.54 -8.95
C ILE A 217 -13.75 -2.70 -9.41
N GLN A 218 -14.56 -2.53 -10.46
CA GLN A 218 -15.48 -3.52 -11.01
C GLN A 218 -14.88 -4.91 -11.17
N PRO A 219 -13.71 -5.10 -11.78
CA PRO A 219 -13.17 -6.45 -12.00
C PRO A 219 -12.88 -7.22 -10.70
N TYR A 220 -12.64 -6.51 -9.61
CA TYR A 220 -12.35 -7.09 -8.30
C TYR A 220 -13.61 -7.48 -7.52
N LEU A 221 -14.76 -6.93 -7.89
CA LEU A 221 -16.05 -7.25 -7.26
C LEU A 221 -16.61 -8.59 -7.75
N THR A 222 -16.21 -9.07 -8.91
CA THR A 222 -16.74 -10.30 -9.53
C THR A 222 -16.47 -11.57 -8.72
N ASP A 223 -15.43 -11.56 -7.87
CA ASP A 223 -15.10 -12.69 -7.00
C ASP A 223 -16.08 -12.83 -5.81
N PHE A 224 -16.72 -11.72 -5.42
CA PHE A 224 -17.55 -11.63 -4.21
C PHE A 224 -19.02 -11.29 -4.52
N THR A 225 -19.29 -10.77 -5.70
CA THR A 225 -20.61 -10.26 -6.06
C THR A 225 -20.98 -10.62 -7.49
N ARG A 226 -22.26 -10.54 -7.81
CA ARG A 226 -22.78 -10.62 -9.18
C ARG A 226 -23.11 -9.23 -9.75
N ILE A 227 -22.44 -8.19 -9.26
CA ILE A 227 -22.56 -6.84 -9.79
C ILE A 227 -21.81 -6.79 -11.12
N SER A 228 -22.52 -6.50 -12.21
CA SER A 228 -21.93 -6.39 -13.55
C SER A 228 -21.33 -5.02 -13.83
N THR A 229 -21.86 -3.98 -13.19
CA THR A 229 -21.41 -2.60 -13.36
C THR A 229 -21.54 -1.84 -12.04
N ILE A 230 -20.49 -1.12 -11.69
CA ILE A 230 -20.48 -0.14 -10.59
C ILE A 230 -20.04 1.21 -11.14
N GLY A 231 -20.75 2.27 -10.77
CA GLY A 231 -20.41 3.66 -11.08
C GLY A 231 -20.58 4.54 -9.87
N GLY A 232 -19.90 5.66 -9.86
CA GLY A 232 -19.97 6.67 -8.81
C GLY A 232 -18.66 7.41 -8.63
N ILE A 233 -18.72 8.54 -7.96
CA ILE A 233 -17.59 9.41 -7.65
C ILE A 233 -17.39 9.45 -6.14
N LEU A 234 -16.25 8.93 -5.69
CA LEU A 234 -15.84 8.89 -4.29
C LEU A 234 -15.06 10.16 -3.92
N ASN A 235 -15.44 10.75 -2.81
CA ASN A 235 -14.71 11.81 -2.12
C ASN A 235 -14.58 11.39 -0.66
N THR A 236 -13.39 11.50 -0.09
CA THR A 236 -13.18 11.14 1.32
C THR A 236 -12.05 11.94 1.92
N HIS A 237 -12.20 12.31 3.19
CA HIS A 237 -11.14 12.80 4.05
C HIS A 237 -11.10 11.91 5.28
N LEU A 238 -9.97 11.20 5.47
CA LEU A 238 -9.78 10.26 6.56
C LEU A 238 -8.53 10.61 7.35
N ASN A 239 -8.66 10.55 8.66
CA ASN A 239 -7.56 10.58 9.61
C ASN A 239 -7.49 9.22 10.29
N ILE A 240 -6.35 8.53 10.16
CA ILE A 240 -6.14 7.18 10.67
C ILE A 240 -4.95 7.20 11.63
N GLU A 241 -5.20 6.87 12.87
CA GLU A 241 -4.19 6.69 13.91
C GLU A 241 -4.05 5.21 14.23
N GLY A 242 -2.83 4.73 14.42
CA GLY A 242 -2.62 3.34 14.77
C GLY A 242 -1.20 3.04 15.20
N ASN A 243 -0.97 1.75 15.44
CA ASN A 243 0.34 1.22 15.79
C ASN A 243 0.64 0.00 14.93
N ALA A 244 1.84 -0.07 14.37
CA ALA A 244 2.26 -1.12 13.44
C ALA A 244 2.34 -2.51 14.12
N GLU A 245 2.53 -2.56 15.45
CA GLU A 245 2.52 -3.80 16.21
C GLU A 245 1.10 -4.26 16.59
N HIS A 246 0.12 -3.32 16.57
CA HIS A 246 -1.26 -3.56 16.94
C HIS A 246 -2.23 -3.10 15.85
N VAL A 247 -2.09 -3.67 14.66
CA VAL A 247 -2.79 -3.25 13.42
C VAL A 247 -4.32 -3.28 13.52
N THR A 248 -4.90 -4.08 14.42
CA THR A 248 -6.35 -4.14 14.64
C THR A 248 -6.88 -3.00 15.50
N GLU A 249 -6.02 -2.31 16.27
CA GLU A 249 -6.41 -1.23 17.17
C GLU A 249 -6.41 0.16 16.53
N LEU A 250 -6.38 0.20 15.19
CA LEU A 250 -6.43 1.47 14.46
C LEU A 250 -7.74 2.22 14.73
N VAL A 251 -7.66 3.56 14.70
CA VAL A 251 -8.80 4.46 14.83
C VAL A 251 -8.93 5.27 13.54
N VAL A 252 -10.12 5.21 12.92
CA VAL A 252 -10.45 6.00 11.74
C VAL A 252 -11.47 7.06 12.12
N ARG A 253 -11.23 8.30 11.68
CA ARG A 253 -12.15 9.44 11.75
C ARG A 253 -12.25 10.10 10.39
N GLY A 254 -13.30 10.88 10.16
CA GLY A 254 -13.44 11.66 8.94
C GLY A 254 -14.74 11.40 8.22
N ASN A 255 -14.75 11.63 6.91
CA ASN A 255 -15.96 11.49 6.12
C ASN A 255 -15.72 10.73 4.81
N LEU A 256 -16.78 10.14 4.30
CA LEU A 256 -16.85 9.48 3.01
C LEU A 256 -18.12 9.93 2.29
N GLY A 257 -17.97 10.40 1.06
CA GLY A 257 -19.08 10.77 0.18
C GLY A 257 -18.98 10.00 -1.14
N ILE A 258 -20.10 9.40 -1.60
CA ILE A 258 -20.21 8.82 -2.93
C ILE A 258 -21.34 9.55 -3.65
N ASN A 259 -21.02 10.18 -4.78
CA ASN A 259 -22.01 10.83 -5.62
C ASN A 259 -22.33 9.92 -6.81
N HIS A 260 -23.62 9.90 -7.21
CA HIS A 260 -24.12 9.15 -8.36
C HIS A 260 -23.74 7.67 -8.34
N LEU A 261 -23.84 7.02 -7.16
CA LEU A 261 -23.65 5.58 -7.07
C LEU A 261 -24.68 4.87 -7.94
N SER A 262 -24.23 3.97 -8.78
CA SER A 262 -25.08 3.08 -9.56
C SER A 262 -24.53 1.66 -9.54
N LEU A 263 -25.42 0.68 -9.35
CA LEU A 263 -25.11 -0.74 -9.37
C LEU A 263 -26.04 -1.43 -10.36
N ALA A 264 -25.48 -2.27 -11.25
CA ALA A 264 -26.26 -3.11 -12.14
C ALA A 264 -26.00 -4.59 -11.89
N ASP A 265 -27.03 -5.42 -12.07
CA ASP A 265 -26.95 -6.88 -11.94
C ASP A 265 -26.28 -7.54 -13.16
N ALA A 266 -26.16 -8.87 -13.15
CA ALA A 266 -25.57 -9.65 -14.23
C ALA A 266 -26.30 -9.50 -15.58
N SER A 267 -27.54 -8.98 -15.59
CA SER A 267 -28.33 -8.66 -16.79
C SER A 267 -28.14 -7.21 -17.24
N HIS A 268 -27.22 -6.47 -16.63
CA HIS A 268 -26.98 -5.03 -16.82
C HIS A 268 -28.20 -4.15 -16.50
N LYS A 269 -29.13 -4.65 -15.68
CA LYS A 269 -30.26 -3.88 -15.16
C LYS A 269 -29.80 -3.12 -13.91
N GLU A 270 -30.04 -1.80 -13.86
CA GLU A 270 -29.79 -1.02 -12.67
C GLU A 270 -30.68 -1.50 -11.51
N VAL A 271 -30.06 -1.91 -10.42
CA VAL A 271 -30.73 -2.44 -9.22
C VAL A 271 -30.68 -1.46 -8.05
N LEU A 272 -29.68 -0.60 -8.04
CA LEU A 272 -29.54 0.46 -7.06
C LEU A 272 -28.91 1.69 -7.70
N ALA A 273 -29.50 2.86 -7.51
CA ALA A 273 -28.87 4.14 -7.78
C ALA A 273 -29.16 5.11 -6.65
N THR A 274 -28.23 6.04 -6.41
CA THR A 274 -28.40 7.12 -5.44
C THR A 274 -27.79 8.41 -5.99
N ASP A 275 -28.38 9.55 -5.65
CA ASP A 275 -27.76 10.83 -5.99
C ASP A 275 -26.52 11.09 -5.13
N SER A 276 -26.60 10.78 -3.83
CA SER A 276 -25.44 10.83 -2.93
C SER A 276 -25.61 9.97 -1.71
N ILE A 277 -24.46 9.43 -1.24
CA ILE A 277 -24.28 8.82 0.09
C ILE A 277 -23.23 9.65 0.80
N TYR A 278 -23.49 10.02 2.05
CA TYR A 278 -22.55 10.72 2.92
C TYR A 278 -22.47 10.04 4.28
N ILE A 279 -21.27 9.76 4.72
CA ILE A 279 -20.98 9.13 6.01
C ILE A 279 -19.95 10.00 6.73
N ASP A 280 -20.28 10.47 7.93
CA ASP A 280 -19.38 11.18 8.84
C ASP A 280 -19.08 10.28 10.03
N MET A 281 -17.82 9.85 10.12
CA MET A 281 -17.30 8.90 11.10
C MET A 281 -16.68 9.66 12.28
N GLU A 282 -17.31 9.57 13.45
CA GLU A 282 -16.77 10.10 14.70
C GLU A 282 -15.57 9.26 15.18
N THR A 283 -15.75 7.95 15.21
CA THR A 283 -14.72 6.99 15.62
C THR A 283 -15.07 5.59 15.12
N ILE A 284 -14.19 5.03 14.33
CA ILE A 284 -14.24 3.63 13.91
C ILE A 284 -12.99 2.94 14.46
N ASN A 285 -13.16 1.96 15.34
CA ASN A 285 -12.07 1.14 15.86
C ASN A 285 -12.49 -0.34 15.77
N PRO A 286 -12.08 -1.04 14.70
CA PRO A 286 -12.47 -2.45 14.48
C PRO A 286 -11.99 -3.39 15.60
N GLY A 287 -10.78 -3.16 16.14
CA GLY A 287 -10.22 -4.00 17.19
C GLY A 287 -10.98 -3.93 18.52
N LYS A 288 -11.59 -2.79 18.79
CA LYS A 288 -12.47 -2.60 19.97
C LYS A 288 -13.94 -2.72 19.64
N ALA A 289 -14.28 -3.09 18.41
CA ALA A 289 -15.65 -3.17 17.89
C ALA A 289 -16.45 -1.87 18.09
N ILE A 290 -15.83 -0.69 17.96
CA ILE A 290 -16.45 0.63 18.09
C ILE A 290 -16.75 1.18 16.71
N PHE A 291 -18.02 1.56 16.45
CA PHE A 291 -18.50 2.09 15.19
C PHE A 291 -19.43 3.28 15.45
N HIS A 292 -18.87 4.47 15.68
CA HIS A 292 -19.60 5.70 15.97
C HIS A 292 -19.63 6.61 14.75
N PHE A 293 -20.83 7.01 14.36
CA PHE A 293 -21.10 7.90 13.24
C PHE A 293 -21.83 9.15 13.69
N ASN A 294 -21.40 10.33 13.27
CA ASN A 294 -22.11 11.58 13.45
C ASN A 294 -23.32 11.66 12.52
N THR A 295 -23.10 11.31 11.24
CA THR A 295 -24.15 11.38 10.22
C THR A 295 -24.00 10.24 9.22
N ILE A 296 -25.13 9.62 8.88
CA ILE A 296 -25.29 8.82 7.68
C ILE A 296 -26.47 9.41 6.90
N ALA A 297 -26.22 9.86 5.68
CA ALA A 297 -27.22 10.44 4.80
C ALA A 297 -27.21 9.79 3.42
N VAL A 298 -28.39 9.46 2.92
CA VAL A 298 -28.59 8.90 1.58
C VAL A 298 -29.68 9.70 0.88
N ASN A 299 -29.38 10.22 -0.30
CA ASN A 299 -30.30 11.04 -1.08
C ASN A 299 -30.60 10.39 -2.43
N GLY A 300 -31.84 10.53 -2.90
CA GLY A 300 -32.25 10.13 -4.24
C GLY A 300 -32.15 8.63 -4.49
N ILE A 301 -32.58 7.79 -3.52
CA ILE A 301 -32.53 6.33 -3.68
C ILE A 301 -33.51 5.89 -4.74
N LYS A 302 -33.01 5.13 -5.71
CA LYS A 302 -33.78 4.39 -6.71
C LYS A 302 -33.37 2.93 -6.62
N THR A 303 -34.33 2.02 -6.47
CA THR A 303 -34.05 0.60 -6.39
C THR A 303 -35.02 -0.21 -7.23
N GLY A 304 -34.47 -1.17 -7.98
CA GLY A 304 -35.21 -2.20 -8.70
C GLY A 304 -35.37 -3.45 -7.85
N PHE A 305 -36.03 -3.36 -6.70
CA PHE A 305 -36.20 -4.50 -5.79
C PHE A 305 -37.31 -5.44 -6.28
N GLU A 306 -36.97 -6.68 -6.50
CA GLU A 306 -37.90 -7.76 -6.82
C GLU A 306 -37.83 -8.86 -5.75
N LEU A 307 -38.98 -9.21 -5.17
CA LEU A 307 -39.11 -10.33 -4.24
C LEU A 307 -39.66 -11.54 -5.00
N ARG A 308 -38.94 -12.66 -4.94
CA ARG A 308 -39.29 -13.94 -5.57
C ARG A 308 -39.45 -15.02 -4.50
N LYS A 309 -39.98 -16.20 -4.88
CA LYS A 309 -40.14 -17.33 -3.92
C LYS A 309 -38.80 -17.87 -3.41
N ASP A 310 -37.76 -17.73 -4.19
CA ASP A 310 -36.42 -18.31 -4.01
C ASP A 310 -35.34 -17.27 -3.67
N GLY A 311 -35.75 -16.00 -3.41
CA GLY A 311 -34.80 -14.96 -3.06
C GLY A 311 -35.30 -13.56 -3.42
N ASN A 312 -34.38 -12.62 -3.47
CA ASN A 312 -34.64 -11.23 -3.86
C ASN A 312 -33.44 -10.65 -4.61
N THR A 313 -33.65 -9.53 -5.26
CA THR A 313 -32.62 -8.86 -6.09
C THR A 313 -31.31 -8.62 -5.31
N MET A 314 -31.39 -8.30 -4.02
CA MET A 314 -30.19 -8.03 -3.23
C MET A 314 -29.44 -9.31 -2.86
N SER A 315 -30.15 -10.41 -2.52
CA SER A 315 -29.50 -11.72 -2.29
C SER A 315 -28.85 -12.28 -3.55
N ASP A 316 -29.37 -11.92 -4.73
CA ASP A 316 -28.76 -12.32 -5.99
C ASP A 316 -27.44 -11.59 -6.27
N LEU A 317 -27.32 -10.34 -5.83
CA LEU A 317 -26.07 -9.55 -5.98
C LEU A 317 -24.95 -10.07 -5.08
N PHE A 318 -25.31 -10.60 -3.89
CA PHE A 318 -24.35 -11.07 -2.88
C PHE A 318 -24.67 -12.55 -2.58
N PRO A 319 -24.24 -13.49 -3.44
CA PRO A 319 -24.48 -14.91 -3.20
C PRO A 319 -23.78 -15.35 -1.91
N GLU A 320 -24.47 -16.15 -1.11
CA GLU A 320 -23.89 -16.76 0.09
C GLU A 320 -22.70 -17.64 -0.32
N THR A 321 -21.57 -17.46 0.35
CA THR A 321 -20.41 -18.32 0.16
C THR A 321 -20.64 -19.67 0.83
N PRO A 322 -20.05 -20.78 0.35
CA PRO A 322 -20.20 -22.09 0.99
C PRO A 322 -19.77 -22.10 2.48
N GLU A 323 -18.92 -21.17 2.91
CA GLU A 323 -18.53 -21.02 4.31
C GLU A 323 -19.66 -20.43 5.18
N ASP A 324 -20.52 -19.60 4.64
CA ASP A 324 -21.65 -19.02 5.39
C ASP A 324 -22.73 -20.07 5.66
N THR A 325 -22.92 -21.02 4.74
CA THR A 325 -23.85 -22.17 4.93
C THR A 325 -23.38 -23.13 6.01
N VAL A 326 -22.06 -23.29 6.20
CA VAL A 326 -21.51 -24.15 7.27
C VAL A 326 -21.65 -23.47 8.65
N ARG A 327 -21.49 -22.14 8.72
CA ARG A 327 -21.73 -21.38 9.96
C ARG A 327 -23.19 -21.39 10.39
N GLY A 328 -24.12 -21.18 9.47
CA GLY A 328 -25.56 -21.23 9.75
C GLY A 328 -26.06 -22.60 10.21
N ALA A 329 -25.41 -23.71 9.79
CA ALA A 329 -25.75 -25.06 10.22
C ALA A 329 -25.09 -25.45 11.57
N ALA A 330 -24.03 -24.79 12.00
CA ALA A 330 -23.31 -25.08 13.23
C ALA A 330 -23.92 -24.39 14.47
N GLU A 331 -24.79 -23.38 14.31
CA GLU A 331 -25.42 -22.67 15.45
C GLU A 331 -26.60 -23.40 16.11
N GLN A 332 -26.93 -24.62 15.67
CA GLN A 332 -28.08 -25.38 16.27
C GLN A 332 -27.67 -26.51 17.22
N THR A 333 -26.43 -26.57 17.68
CA THR A 333 -26.07 -27.55 18.74
C THR A 333 -25.33 -26.85 19.88
N PRO A 334 -25.85 -26.81 21.12
CA PRO A 334 -25.13 -26.21 22.24
C PRO A 334 -24.08 -27.20 22.75
N ALA A 335 -22.85 -27.10 22.23
CA ALA A 335 -21.68 -27.71 22.84
C ALA A 335 -21.00 -26.68 23.74
N ALA A 336 -21.03 -26.91 25.06
CA ALA A 336 -20.33 -26.12 26.07
C ALA A 336 -18.82 -26.24 25.89
N GLY A 337 -18.20 -25.26 25.18
CA GLY A 337 -16.76 -24.98 25.15
C GLY A 337 -16.54 -23.58 25.74
N PRO A 338 -15.32 -23.20 26.19
CA PRO A 338 -15.10 -21.93 26.86
C PRO A 338 -15.47 -20.78 25.91
N GLN A 339 -16.52 -20.05 26.28
CA GLN A 339 -16.97 -18.84 25.61
C GLN A 339 -15.86 -17.79 25.73
N THR A 340 -15.12 -17.56 24.66
CA THR A 340 -14.52 -16.25 24.42
C THR A 340 -15.68 -15.27 24.32
N THR A 341 -15.83 -14.41 25.31
CA THR A 341 -16.82 -13.33 25.33
C THR A 341 -16.48 -12.38 24.18
N ALA A 342 -17.06 -12.61 23.01
CA ALA A 342 -17.05 -11.62 21.94
C ALA A 342 -17.77 -10.39 22.48
N THR A 343 -17.05 -9.30 22.68
CA THR A 343 -17.64 -8.01 23.09
C THR A 343 -18.63 -7.59 22.00
N ALA A 344 -19.87 -7.34 22.38
CA ALA A 344 -20.88 -6.84 21.44
C ALA A 344 -20.38 -5.51 20.83
N PRO A 345 -20.58 -5.29 19.51
CA PRO A 345 -20.13 -4.07 18.88
C PRO A 345 -20.85 -2.84 19.48
N ASP A 346 -20.06 -1.82 19.84
CA ASP A 346 -20.57 -0.52 20.26
C ASP A 346 -20.88 0.30 19.00
N PHE A 347 -22.14 0.34 18.62
CA PHE A 347 -22.63 0.99 17.42
C PHE A 347 -23.50 2.20 17.75
N LYS A 348 -23.14 3.38 17.22
CA LYS A 348 -23.85 4.64 17.45
C LYS A 348 -23.98 5.43 16.14
N VAL A 349 -25.17 5.91 15.83
CA VAL A 349 -25.44 6.87 14.76
C VAL A 349 -26.21 8.05 15.35
N SER A 350 -25.61 9.24 15.35
CA SER A 350 -26.25 10.44 15.89
C SER A 350 -27.34 11.00 14.97
N THR A 351 -27.12 10.96 13.66
CA THR A 351 -28.09 11.42 12.67
C THR A 351 -28.14 10.44 11.50
N PHE A 352 -29.36 9.97 11.20
CA PHE A 352 -29.64 9.18 10.00
C PHE A 352 -30.69 9.90 9.14
N ARG A 353 -30.42 10.08 7.83
CA ARG A 353 -31.32 10.78 6.89
C ARG A 353 -31.45 9.99 5.60
N ILE A 354 -32.69 9.88 5.11
CA ILE A 354 -33.02 9.38 3.78
C ILE A 354 -33.93 10.43 3.14
N ASN A 355 -33.56 10.96 1.96
CA ASN A 355 -34.31 11.98 1.22
C ASN A 355 -34.62 11.49 -0.19
#